data_d403923a59d220a74a9ddcbd397ce07e
#
_entry.id   d403923a59d220a74a9ddcbd397ce07e
#
_cell.length_a   1.000
_cell.length_b   1.000
_cell.length_c   1.000
_cell.angle_alpha   90.00
_cell.angle_beta   90.00
_cell.angle_gamma   90.00
#
_symmetry.space_group_name_H-M   'P 1'
#
loop_
_entity.id
_entity.type
_entity.pdbx_description
1 polymer ?
#
loop_
_entity_poly.entity_id
_entity_poly.type
_entity_poly.pdbx_seq_one_letter_code
_entity_poly.pdbx_strand_id
1 'polypeptide(L)'
;MTSTPPKLAVLVKGWPRLSETFIAQELVALQDAGHRFDIWSLRHPTDVKRHPLHDRFEGRVHYLPEYLYQKPDRVRAARHLAQGLPGYAQAYRVWRADLRRDPTHNRIRRFGQACVLAAELPQATRALYAHFMHTPSSVARYAAIMRGLPWSFSAHAKDIWTSPDWEKSEKLRASTHGAAFGATCTAVGAEHLRSLADDPRRVDLIYHGLDLTRFPPPPDRTPRAPNDPFHMLSVGRLVEKKGFDRLIDALAMLPGELNWHWTHIGGGTLGKALQERALAAGVAHRITWKGACDQPEVIAAMREANLFVLPSRIASDGDRDGLPNVLMEAASQRLPILSTPISAIPEFIETGRHGVLSDDDPAALASAMIQMATDPGETAVMADAAYDRLIADFRMDPGIARLSQRLNALGAGPD
;
A
#
# COMPACT_ATOMS: atom_id res chain seq x y z
N MET A 1 -25.91 -25.92 3.57
CA MET A 1 -24.95 -25.97 4.68
C MET A 1 -24.77 -24.56 5.19
N THR A 2 -25.25 -24.25 6.39
CA THR A 2 -25.04 -22.94 7.02
C THR A 2 -23.59 -22.85 7.44
N SER A 3 -22.78 -22.10 6.67
CA SER A 3 -21.37 -21.88 7.03
C SER A 3 -21.31 -21.19 8.39
N THR A 4 -20.44 -21.67 9.28
CA THR A 4 -20.15 -21.03 10.56
C THR A 4 -19.81 -19.54 10.31
N PRO A 5 -20.43 -18.60 11.02
CA PRO A 5 -20.16 -17.18 10.82
C PRO A 5 -18.70 -16.85 11.17
N PRO A 6 -18.06 -15.92 10.44
CA PRO A 6 -16.64 -15.64 10.60
C PRO A 6 -16.31 -15.02 11.95
N LYS A 7 -15.16 -15.41 12.52
CA LYS A 7 -14.63 -14.89 13.79
C LYS A 7 -13.92 -13.55 13.65
N LEU A 8 -13.43 -13.23 12.44
CA LEU A 8 -12.73 -11.99 12.12
C LEU A 8 -13.59 -11.09 11.23
N ALA A 9 -13.61 -9.79 11.51
CA ALA A 9 -14.14 -8.78 10.61
C ALA A 9 -13.03 -7.83 10.17
N VAL A 10 -12.86 -7.69 8.86
CA VAL A 10 -11.82 -6.84 8.26
C VAL A 10 -12.43 -5.54 7.77
N LEU A 11 -11.91 -4.41 8.23
CA LEU A 11 -12.36 -3.08 7.83
C LEU A 11 -11.44 -2.48 6.80
N VAL A 12 -12.02 -2.01 5.71
CA VAL A 12 -11.29 -1.32 4.63
C VAL A 12 -11.96 0.00 4.26
N LYS A 13 -11.21 0.92 3.68
CA LYS A 13 -11.75 2.22 3.25
C LYS A 13 -12.75 2.08 2.09
N GLY A 14 -12.49 1.16 1.18
CA GLY A 14 -13.32 0.83 0.02
C GLY A 14 -12.89 -0.52 -0.54
N TRP A 15 -13.83 -1.30 -1.06
CA TRP A 15 -13.57 -2.59 -1.67
C TRP A 15 -14.54 -2.85 -2.82
N PRO A 16 -14.07 -3.37 -3.98
CA PRO A 16 -12.67 -3.51 -4.42
C PRO A 16 -12.03 -2.16 -4.78
N ARG A 17 -10.68 -2.08 -4.76
CA ARG A 17 -9.91 -0.90 -5.19
C ARG A 17 -8.63 -1.29 -5.92
N LEU A 18 -8.49 -0.83 -7.17
CA LEU A 18 -7.30 -1.12 -8.00
C LEU A 18 -6.01 -0.54 -7.43
N SER A 19 -6.08 0.64 -6.79
CA SER A 19 -4.90 1.29 -6.22
C SER A 19 -4.41 0.67 -4.90
N GLU A 20 -5.11 -0.33 -4.39
CA GLU A 20 -4.85 -0.99 -3.10
C GLU A 20 -4.73 -2.52 -3.27
N THR A 21 -4.10 -2.98 -4.36
CA THR A 21 -3.91 -4.41 -4.67
C THR A 21 -3.15 -5.17 -3.59
N PHE A 22 -2.27 -4.49 -2.85
CA PHE A 22 -1.56 -5.08 -1.71
C PHE A 22 -2.51 -5.53 -0.59
N ILE A 23 -3.63 -4.81 -0.37
CA ILE A 23 -4.68 -5.23 0.57
C ILE A 23 -5.36 -6.49 0.04
N ALA A 24 -5.73 -6.51 -1.24
CA ALA A 24 -6.35 -7.70 -1.84
C ALA A 24 -5.41 -8.91 -1.76
N GLN A 25 -4.11 -8.72 -2.03
CA GLN A 25 -3.09 -9.76 -1.91
C GLN A 25 -3.01 -10.30 -0.47
N GLU A 26 -2.92 -9.42 0.54
CA GLU A 26 -2.86 -9.81 1.95
C GLU A 26 -4.13 -10.58 2.38
N LEU A 27 -5.33 -10.08 2.01
CA LEU A 27 -6.59 -10.71 2.40
C LEU A 27 -6.79 -12.07 1.75
N VAL A 28 -6.46 -12.21 0.46
CA VAL A 28 -6.51 -13.52 -0.22
C VAL A 28 -5.51 -14.48 0.40
N ALA A 29 -4.30 -14.04 0.72
CA ALA A 29 -3.30 -14.88 1.36
C ALA A 29 -3.68 -15.31 2.79
N LEU A 30 -4.35 -14.46 3.56
CA LEU A 30 -4.93 -14.84 4.85
C LEU A 30 -6.06 -15.87 4.69
N GLN A 31 -6.91 -15.71 3.66
CA GLN A 31 -7.93 -16.70 3.34
C GLN A 31 -7.31 -18.04 2.95
N ASP A 32 -6.29 -18.04 2.09
CA ASP A 32 -5.55 -19.25 1.68
C ASP A 32 -4.84 -19.91 2.90
N ALA A 33 -4.44 -19.12 3.91
CA ALA A 33 -3.94 -19.60 5.20
C ALA A 33 -5.04 -20.12 6.16
N GLY A 34 -6.30 -20.20 5.71
CA GLY A 34 -7.43 -20.76 6.44
C GLY A 34 -8.23 -19.77 7.28
N HIS A 35 -7.89 -18.49 7.29
CA HIS A 35 -8.72 -17.49 7.97
C HIS A 35 -10.04 -17.27 7.25
N ARG A 36 -11.15 -17.25 8.02
CA ARG A 36 -12.47 -16.89 7.53
C ARG A 36 -12.89 -15.53 8.08
N PHE A 37 -13.21 -14.60 7.19
CA PHE A 37 -13.62 -13.26 7.56
C PHE A 37 -14.54 -12.63 6.53
N ASP A 38 -15.31 -11.64 6.99
CA ASP A 38 -16.08 -10.75 6.13
C ASP A 38 -15.37 -9.39 6.03
N ILE A 39 -15.49 -8.76 4.86
CA ILE A 39 -15.01 -7.40 4.64
C ILE A 39 -16.11 -6.39 4.95
N TRP A 40 -15.80 -5.41 5.79
CA TRP A 40 -16.63 -4.25 6.10
C TRP A 40 -16.04 -3.01 5.46
N SER A 41 -16.59 -2.63 4.33
CA SER A 41 -16.13 -1.49 3.54
C SER A 41 -16.85 -0.21 3.98
N LEU A 42 -16.07 0.86 4.26
CA LEU A 42 -16.60 2.16 4.71
C LEU A 42 -17.35 2.91 3.61
N ARG A 43 -17.22 2.47 2.35
CA ARG A 43 -17.93 3.04 1.20
C ARG A 43 -18.03 2.02 0.07
N HIS A 44 -18.92 2.30 -0.88
CA HIS A 44 -18.96 1.55 -2.13
C HIS A 44 -17.72 1.81 -2.99
N PRO A 45 -17.33 0.87 -3.87
CA PRO A 45 -16.22 1.06 -4.78
C PRO A 45 -16.51 2.20 -5.78
N THR A 46 -15.46 2.93 -6.13
CA THR A 46 -15.51 3.98 -7.15
C THR A 46 -14.83 3.55 -8.45
N ASP A 47 -14.03 2.48 -8.41
CA ASP A 47 -13.28 1.96 -9.55
C ASP A 47 -14.19 1.06 -10.40
N VAL A 48 -14.24 1.30 -11.70
CA VAL A 48 -15.02 0.50 -12.67
C VAL A 48 -14.34 -0.85 -12.94
N LYS A 49 -13.00 -0.86 -12.97
CA LYS A 49 -12.19 -2.06 -13.21
C LYS A 49 -11.83 -2.75 -11.90
N ARG A 50 -11.72 -4.08 -11.93
CA ARG A 50 -11.31 -4.92 -10.81
C ARG A 50 -10.00 -5.64 -11.14
N HIS A 51 -9.22 -5.93 -10.12
CA HIS A 51 -8.07 -6.82 -10.23
C HIS A 51 -8.52 -8.26 -9.98
N PRO A 52 -7.96 -9.28 -10.67
CA PRO A 52 -8.34 -10.69 -10.48
C PRO A 52 -8.29 -11.19 -9.02
N LEU A 53 -7.40 -10.63 -8.20
CA LEU A 53 -7.36 -10.94 -6.77
C LEU A 53 -8.66 -10.62 -6.01
N HIS A 54 -9.41 -9.61 -6.46
CA HIS A 54 -10.69 -9.28 -5.81
C HIS A 54 -11.74 -10.37 -6.01
N ASP A 55 -11.67 -11.09 -7.15
CA ASP A 55 -12.61 -12.16 -7.49
C ASP A 55 -12.26 -13.48 -6.79
N ARG A 56 -11.04 -13.62 -6.25
CA ARG A 56 -10.62 -14.76 -5.43
C ARG A 56 -11.12 -14.68 -3.98
N PHE A 57 -11.58 -13.52 -3.53
CA PHE A 57 -12.09 -13.39 -2.17
C PHE A 57 -13.47 -14.04 -2.04
N GLU A 58 -13.62 -14.99 -1.12
CA GLU A 58 -14.83 -15.82 -0.94
C GLU A 58 -15.77 -15.32 0.17
N GLY A 59 -15.29 -14.44 1.06
CA GLY A 59 -16.07 -13.86 2.15
C GLY A 59 -17.14 -12.87 1.68
N ARG A 60 -18.04 -12.48 2.58
CA ARG A 60 -19.04 -11.45 2.28
C ARG A 60 -18.44 -10.05 2.36
N VAL A 61 -18.97 -9.15 1.54
CA VAL A 61 -18.61 -7.72 1.58
C VAL A 61 -19.83 -6.93 2.05
N HIS A 62 -19.69 -6.31 3.21
CA HIS A 62 -20.70 -5.45 3.81
C HIS A 62 -20.30 -3.98 3.60
N TYR A 63 -21.24 -3.16 3.11
CA TYR A 63 -21.01 -1.74 2.91
C TYR A 63 -21.66 -0.93 4.01
N LEU A 64 -20.86 -0.18 4.74
CA LEU A 64 -21.34 0.82 5.70
C LEU A 64 -21.85 2.06 4.93
N PRO A 65 -22.77 2.87 5.50
CA PRO A 65 -23.19 4.11 4.86
C PRO A 65 -21.98 5.06 4.76
N GLU A 66 -21.59 5.42 3.52
CA GLU A 66 -20.46 6.33 3.29
C GLU A 66 -20.72 7.69 3.95
N TYR A 67 -21.94 8.21 3.77
CA TYR A 67 -22.47 9.36 4.51
C TYR A 67 -23.71 8.94 5.29
N LEU A 68 -23.83 9.38 6.54
CA LEU A 68 -24.88 8.93 7.45
C LEU A 68 -26.29 9.28 6.94
N TYR A 69 -26.42 10.38 6.20
CA TYR A 69 -27.68 10.83 5.59
C TYR A 69 -28.17 9.95 4.43
N GLN A 70 -27.32 9.11 3.84
CA GLN A 70 -27.69 8.22 2.73
C GLN A 70 -28.60 7.07 3.19
N LYS A 71 -28.48 6.64 4.45
CA LYS A 71 -29.28 5.57 5.05
C LYS A 71 -29.69 5.92 6.49
N PRO A 72 -30.49 7.00 6.68
CA PRO A 72 -30.75 7.57 8.01
C PRO A 72 -31.47 6.60 8.94
N ASP A 73 -32.37 5.77 8.40
CA ASP A 73 -33.11 4.78 9.20
C ASP A 73 -32.20 3.66 9.72
N ARG A 74 -31.30 3.14 8.86
CA ARG A 74 -30.29 2.16 9.26
C ARG A 74 -29.39 2.72 10.37
N VAL A 75 -28.96 3.96 10.23
CA VAL A 75 -28.09 4.63 11.21
C VAL A 75 -28.83 4.84 12.54
N ARG A 76 -30.08 5.26 12.51
CA ARG A 76 -30.91 5.45 13.71
C ARG A 76 -31.17 4.13 14.45
N ALA A 77 -31.59 3.11 13.73
CA ALA A 77 -31.82 1.77 14.28
C ALA A 77 -30.52 1.20 14.88
N ALA A 78 -29.42 1.25 14.13
CA ALA A 78 -28.13 0.78 14.60
C ALA A 78 -27.64 1.54 15.84
N ARG A 79 -27.82 2.86 15.90
CA ARG A 79 -27.46 3.65 17.07
C ARG A 79 -28.28 3.25 18.30
N HIS A 80 -29.58 3.01 18.13
CA HIS A 80 -30.45 2.54 19.21
C HIS A 80 -29.97 1.18 19.75
N LEU A 81 -29.66 0.22 18.86
CA LEU A 81 -29.13 -1.08 19.25
C LEU A 81 -27.74 -0.94 19.94
N ALA A 82 -26.88 -0.11 19.38
CA ALA A 82 -25.54 0.13 19.93
C ALA A 82 -25.58 0.72 21.35
N GLN A 83 -26.58 1.56 21.66
CA GLN A 83 -26.76 2.11 23.00
C GLN A 83 -26.99 1.06 24.08
N GLY A 84 -27.55 -0.11 23.71
CA GLY A 84 -27.69 -1.27 24.58
C GLY A 84 -26.43 -2.09 24.78
N LEU A 85 -25.36 -1.84 24.03
CA LEU A 85 -24.10 -2.58 24.16
C LEU A 85 -23.30 -2.14 25.40
N PRO A 86 -22.65 -3.08 26.11
CA PRO A 86 -21.99 -2.79 27.40
C PRO A 86 -20.90 -1.72 27.31
N GLY A 87 -20.20 -1.60 26.18
CA GLY A 87 -19.13 -0.63 25.98
C GLY A 87 -19.57 0.71 25.36
N TYR A 88 -20.86 0.92 25.05
CA TYR A 88 -21.30 2.12 24.33
C TYR A 88 -20.93 3.43 25.05
N ALA A 89 -21.20 3.52 26.34
CA ALA A 89 -20.90 4.73 27.12
C ALA A 89 -19.40 5.07 27.10
N GLN A 90 -18.56 4.05 27.12
CA GLN A 90 -17.11 4.22 27.02
C GLN A 90 -16.69 4.65 25.60
N ALA A 91 -17.20 4.01 24.55
CA ALA A 91 -16.95 4.38 23.17
C ALA A 91 -17.36 5.84 22.89
N TYR A 92 -18.50 6.25 23.44
CA TYR A 92 -18.99 7.63 23.32
C TYR A 92 -18.07 8.64 24.01
N ARG A 93 -17.52 8.32 25.21
CA ARG A 93 -16.52 9.17 25.89
C ARG A 93 -15.23 9.31 25.07
N VAL A 94 -14.72 8.19 24.55
CA VAL A 94 -13.52 8.18 23.69
C VAL A 94 -13.77 9.02 22.43
N TRP A 95 -14.89 8.78 21.72
CA TRP A 95 -15.24 9.57 20.54
C TRP A 95 -15.39 11.07 20.86
N ARG A 96 -16.00 11.45 21.99
CA ARG A 96 -16.12 12.86 22.38
C ARG A 96 -14.76 13.51 22.65
N ALA A 97 -13.82 12.78 23.21
CA ALA A 97 -12.44 13.26 23.40
C ALA A 97 -11.75 13.47 22.05
N ASP A 98 -11.89 12.52 21.13
CA ASP A 98 -11.36 12.64 19.78
C ASP A 98 -12.02 13.79 18.99
N LEU A 99 -13.36 13.98 19.13
CA LEU A 99 -14.08 15.07 18.48
C LEU A 99 -13.68 16.46 18.98
N ARG A 100 -13.26 16.62 20.26
CA ARG A 100 -12.73 17.88 20.75
C ARG A 100 -11.39 18.25 20.13
N ARG A 101 -10.57 17.24 19.78
CA ARG A 101 -9.26 17.43 19.13
C ARG A 101 -9.38 17.60 17.60
N ASP A 102 -10.41 16.98 17.00
CA ASP A 102 -10.70 17.01 15.56
C ASP A 102 -12.21 17.23 15.35
N PRO A 103 -12.71 18.48 15.42
CA PRO A 103 -14.12 18.81 15.36
C PRO A 103 -14.65 18.81 13.91
N THR A 104 -14.48 17.70 13.18
CA THR A 104 -14.88 17.54 11.79
C THR A 104 -16.12 16.69 11.61
N HIS A 105 -16.88 16.92 10.53
CA HIS A 105 -17.98 16.06 10.12
C HIS A 105 -17.52 14.62 9.87
N ASN A 106 -16.27 14.46 9.46
CA ASN A 106 -15.66 13.14 9.28
C ASN A 106 -15.58 12.37 10.62
N ARG A 107 -15.25 13.03 11.73
CA ARG A 107 -15.21 12.40 13.06
C ARG A 107 -16.61 11.95 13.52
N ILE A 108 -17.63 12.75 13.22
CA ILE A 108 -19.04 12.38 13.49
C ILE A 108 -19.45 11.16 12.65
N ARG A 109 -19.10 11.17 11.36
CA ARG A 109 -19.36 10.05 10.45
C ARG A 109 -18.73 8.75 10.95
N ARG A 110 -17.47 8.76 11.39
CA ARG A 110 -16.77 7.58 11.93
C ARG A 110 -17.53 6.95 13.10
N PHE A 111 -18.08 7.75 14.00
CA PHE A 111 -18.85 7.21 15.13
C PHE A 111 -20.20 6.60 14.68
N GLY A 112 -20.90 7.25 13.75
CA GLY A 112 -22.12 6.69 13.17
C GLY A 112 -21.86 5.37 12.44
N GLN A 113 -20.80 5.28 11.64
CA GLN A 113 -20.38 4.03 11.00
C GLN A 113 -20.01 2.95 12.03
N ALA A 114 -19.36 3.34 13.13
CA ALA A 114 -19.04 2.41 14.22
C ALA A 114 -20.27 1.87 14.94
N CYS A 115 -21.32 2.69 15.11
CA CYS A 115 -22.62 2.21 15.64
C CYS A 115 -23.24 1.17 14.70
N VAL A 116 -23.23 1.42 13.37
CA VAL A 116 -23.75 0.46 12.40
C VAL A 116 -22.96 -0.84 12.45
N LEU A 117 -21.63 -0.75 12.41
CA LEU A 117 -20.74 -1.91 12.51
C LEU A 117 -21.01 -2.70 13.80
N ALA A 118 -21.01 -2.04 14.96
CA ALA A 118 -21.20 -2.70 16.26
C ALA A 118 -22.56 -3.42 16.38
N ALA A 119 -23.62 -2.84 15.79
CA ALA A 119 -24.97 -3.42 15.81
C ALA A 119 -25.11 -4.60 14.86
N GLU A 120 -24.43 -4.57 13.72
CA GLU A 120 -24.60 -5.57 12.64
C GLU A 120 -23.55 -6.68 12.63
N LEU A 121 -22.44 -6.54 13.39
CA LEU A 121 -21.43 -7.59 13.50
C LEU A 121 -22.06 -8.90 14.03
N PRO A 122 -21.74 -10.05 13.43
CA PRO A 122 -22.15 -11.35 13.95
C PRO A 122 -21.70 -11.54 15.40
N GLN A 123 -22.50 -12.29 16.19
CA GLN A 123 -22.12 -12.61 17.59
C GLN A 123 -20.87 -13.50 17.68
N ALA A 124 -20.60 -14.27 16.63
CA ALA A 124 -19.41 -15.11 16.53
C ALA A 124 -18.12 -14.29 16.34
N THR A 125 -18.19 -13.01 15.96
CA THR A 125 -17.01 -12.16 15.79
C THR A 125 -16.19 -12.08 17.06
N ARG A 126 -14.88 -12.31 16.96
CA ARG A 126 -13.92 -12.32 18.07
C ARG A 126 -12.92 -11.19 18.02
N ALA A 127 -12.60 -10.69 16.83
CA ALA A 127 -11.66 -9.58 16.62
C ALA A 127 -12.01 -8.74 15.41
N LEU A 128 -11.50 -7.49 15.40
CA LEU A 128 -11.55 -6.59 14.27
C LEU A 128 -10.12 -6.32 13.77
N TYR A 129 -9.94 -6.30 12.45
CA TYR A 129 -8.70 -5.91 11.80
C TYR A 129 -8.96 -4.82 10.77
N ALA A 130 -8.24 -3.70 10.84
CA ALA A 130 -8.50 -2.55 9.98
C ALA A 130 -7.30 -2.23 9.10
N HIS A 131 -7.50 -2.10 7.79
CA HIS A 131 -6.52 -1.48 6.91
C HIS A 131 -6.64 0.04 6.94
N PHE A 132 -5.53 0.72 7.11
CA PHE A 132 -5.35 2.14 7.38
C PHE A 132 -5.66 2.56 8.81
N MET A 133 -4.63 3.10 9.44
CA MET A 133 -4.67 3.58 10.81
C MET A 133 -5.62 4.77 11.02
N HIS A 134 -5.92 5.57 9.98
CA HIS A 134 -6.74 6.77 10.11
C HIS A 134 -8.24 6.45 10.26
N THR A 135 -9.03 6.50 9.19
CA THR A 135 -10.50 6.39 9.26
C THR A 135 -10.99 4.98 9.60
N PRO A 136 -10.54 3.90 8.91
CA PRO A 136 -11.02 2.54 9.22
C PRO A 136 -10.71 2.13 10.66
N SER A 137 -9.51 2.42 11.14
CA SER A 137 -9.13 2.11 12.54
C SER A 137 -9.91 2.91 13.57
N SER A 138 -10.35 4.13 13.28
CA SER A 138 -11.23 4.86 14.19
C SER A 138 -12.62 4.19 14.29
N VAL A 139 -13.17 3.73 13.17
CA VAL A 139 -14.45 2.99 13.14
C VAL A 139 -14.30 1.66 13.88
N ALA A 140 -13.22 0.90 13.60
CA ALA A 140 -12.92 -0.35 14.30
C ALA A 140 -12.78 -0.14 15.81
N ARG A 141 -12.00 0.85 16.25
CA ARG A 141 -11.78 1.18 17.67
C ARG A 141 -13.09 1.44 18.40
N TYR A 142 -13.94 2.32 17.88
CA TYR A 142 -15.20 2.62 18.54
C TYR A 142 -16.15 1.43 18.57
N ALA A 143 -16.28 0.66 17.48
CA ALA A 143 -17.10 -0.54 17.44
C ALA A 143 -16.57 -1.65 18.36
N ALA A 144 -15.26 -1.86 18.38
CA ALA A 144 -14.59 -2.81 19.27
C ALA A 144 -14.86 -2.49 20.73
N ILE A 145 -14.73 -1.21 21.14
CA ILE A 145 -15.05 -0.77 22.51
C ILE A 145 -16.52 -1.06 22.83
N MET A 146 -17.48 -0.74 21.92
CA MET A 146 -18.90 -1.00 22.12
C MET A 146 -19.20 -2.49 22.37
N ARG A 147 -18.49 -3.37 21.66
CA ARG A 147 -18.67 -4.84 21.69
C ARG A 147 -17.78 -5.55 22.70
N GLY A 148 -16.80 -4.86 23.32
CA GLY A 148 -15.81 -5.49 24.16
C GLY A 148 -14.88 -6.45 23.42
N LEU A 149 -14.55 -6.16 22.13
CA LEU A 149 -13.70 -6.99 21.27
C LEU A 149 -12.28 -6.43 21.17
N PRO A 150 -11.26 -7.27 21.03
CA PRO A 150 -9.95 -6.82 20.61
C PRO A 150 -9.98 -6.33 19.16
N TRP A 151 -9.09 -5.40 18.84
CA TRP A 151 -8.92 -4.91 17.50
C TRP A 151 -7.46 -4.63 17.18
N SER A 152 -7.14 -4.62 15.90
CA SER A 152 -5.79 -4.37 15.39
C SER A 152 -5.87 -3.63 14.06
N PHE A 153 -4.71 -3.17 13.56
CA PHE A 153 -4.66 -2.46 12.29
C PHE A 153 -3.36 -2.71 11.53
N SER A 154 -3.42 -2.46 10.22
CA SER A 154 -2.27 -2.26 9.34
C SER A 154 -2.19 -0.80 8.91
N ALA A 155 -1.06 -0.15 9.21
CA ALA A 155 -0.77 1.23 8.86
C ALA A 155 0.08 1.31 7.60
N HIS A 156 -0.24 2.30 6.74
CA HIS A 156 0.42 2.49 5.45
C HIS A 156 0.96 3.92 5.34
N ALA A 157 1.86 4.17 4.37
CA ALA A 157 2.60 5.43 4.28
C ALA A 157 1.74 6.69 4.47
N LYS A 158 0.60 6.81 3.76
CA LYS A 158 -0.22 8.01 3.84
C LYS A 158 -0.75 8.27 5.25
N ASP A 159 -1.28 7.28 5.91
CA ASP A 159 -1.88 7.46 7.24
C ASP A 159 -0.83 7.54 8.36
N ILE A 160 0.36 6.99 8.17
CA ILE A 160 1.49 7.16 9.10
C ILE A 160 1.99 8.61 9.06
N TRP A 161 2.20 9.17 7.86
CA TRP A 161 2.88 10.45 7.69
C TRP A 161 1.96 11.66 7.68
N THR A 162 0.66 11.49 7.37
CA THR A 162 -0.29 12.61 7.29
C THR A 162 -1.32 12.64 8.42
N SER A 163 -1.39 11.61 9.28
CA SER A 163 -2.27 11.64 10.46
C SER A 163 -1.62 12.34 11.65
N PRO A 164 -2.40 13.01 12.49
CA PRO A 164 -1.85 13.65 13.70
C PRO A 164 -1.27 12.63 14.68
N ASP A 165 -0.16 12.96 15.32
CA ASP A 165 0.53 12.09 16.28
C ASP A 165 -0.37 11.68 17.45
N TRP A 166 -1.21 12.60 17.95
CA TRP A 166 -2.15 12.28 19.02
C TRP A 166 -3.12 11.14 18.65
N GLU A 167 -3.57 11.10 17.38
CA GLU A 167 -4.49 10.05 16.92
C GLU A 167 -3.77 8.70 16.82
N LYS A 168 -2.51 8.70 16.38
CA LYS A 168 -1.65 7.51 16.31
C LYS A 168 -1.37 6.99 17.72
N SER A 169 -0.91 7.84 18.63
CA SER A 169 -0.62 7.49 20.03
C SER A 169 -1.84 6.93 20.77
N GLU A 170 -3.03 7.53 20.59
CA GLU A 170 -4.27 7.04 21.21
C GLU A 170 -4.65 5.61 20.72
N LYS A 171 -4.36 5.29 19.47
CA LYS A 171 -4.62 3.94 18.92
C LYS A 171 -3.59 2.92 19.36
N LEU A 172 -2.35 3.35 19.61
CA LEU A 172 -1.24 2.52 20.06
C LEU A 172 -1.15 2.43 21.59
N ARG A 173 -1.98 3.18 22.32
CA ARG A 173 -1.98 3.19 23.79
C ARG A 173 -2.18 1.78 24.37
N ALA A 174 -1.35 1.42 25.34
CA ALA A 174 -1.42 0.15 26.05
C ALA A 174 -2.63 0.11 27.02
N SER A 175 -3.84 0.14 26.48
CA SER A 175 -5.10 0.13 27.22
C SER A 175 -6.12 -0.78 26.55
N THR A 176 -7.24 -1.04 27.24
CA THR A 176 -8.39 -1.79 26.70
C THR A 176 -9.05 -1.10 25.48
N HIS A 177 -8.69 0.14 25.18
CA HIS A 177 -9.24 0.92 24.07
C HIS A 177 -8.26 1.14 22.92
N GLY A 178 -6.99 0.82 23.14
CA GLY A 178 -5.98 0.79 22.10
C GLY A 178 -6.01 -0.51 21.29
N ALA A 179 -5.29 -0.53 20.18
CA ALA A 179 -5.12 -1.73 19.39
C ALA A 179 -4.34 -2.79 20.16
N ALA A 180 -4.70 -4.04 20.00
CA ALA A 180 -3.92 -5.16 20.55
C ALA A 180 -2.54 -5.23 19.91
N PHE A 181 -2.46 -4.94 18.60
CA PHE A 181 -1.24 -4.66 17.87
C PHE A 181 -1.52 -3.74 16.66
N GLY A 182 -0.49 -3.03 16.22
CA GLY A 182 -0.45 -2.36 14.92
C GLY A 182 0.63 -2.99 14.06
N ALA A 183 0.33 -3.22 12.78
CA ALA A 183 1.32 -3.64 11.78
C ALA A 183 1.64 -2.48 10.84
N THR A 184 2.84 -2.48 10.28
CA THR A 184 3.22 -1.63 9.16
C THR A 184 4.22 -2.34 8.28
N CYS A 185 4.25 -1.98 6.99
CA CYS A 185 5.01 -2.67 5.97
C CYS A 185 6.39 -2.05 5.69
N THR A 186 6.90 -1.17 6.56
CA THR A 186 8.20 -0.53 6.40
C THR A 186 8.89 -0.32 7.74
N ALA A 187 10.21 -0.48 7.80
CA ALA A 187 10.99 -0.31 9.04
C ALA A 187 10.92 1.13 9.53
N VAL A 188 11.05 2.10 8.64
CA VAL A 188 10.93 3.53 8.99
C VAL A 188 9.54 3.86 9.55
N GLY A 189 8.49 3.26 9.02
CA GLY A 189 7.13 3.39 9.55
C GLY A 189 6.98 2.72 10.92
N ALA A 190 7.57 1.54 11.10
CA ALA A 190 7.56 0.82 12.38
C ALA A 190 8.29 1.61 13.46
N GLU A 191 9.46 2.18 13.16
CA GLU A 191 10.23 3.01 14.08
C GLU A 191 9.43 4.24 14.52
N HIS A 192 8.84 4.97 13.56
CA HIS A 192 7.99 6.12 13.86
C HIS A 192 6.79 5.73 14.74
N LEU A 193 6.09 4.65 14.43
CA LEU A 193 4.94 4.23 15.24
C LEU A 193 5.37 3.72 16.63
N ARG A 194 6.52 3.04 16.74
CA ARG A 194 7.09 2.60 18.03
C ARG A 194 7.45 3.77 18.93
N SER A 195 7.93 4.89 18.36
CA SER A 195 8.23 6.10 19.13
C SER A 195 7.00 6.78 19.73
N LEU A 196 5.80 6.50 19.16
CA LEU A 196 4.52 7.03 19.62
C LEU A 196 3.73 6.07 20.52
N ALA A 197 4.18 4.82 20.66
CA ALA A 197 3.50 3.78 21.42
C ALA A 197 3.99 3.74 22.87
N ASP A 198 3.08 3.53 23.82
CA ASP A 198 3.42 3.28 25.25
C ASP A 198 4.22 1.96 25.39
N ASP A 199 3.93 0.96 24.54
CA ASP A 199 4.66 -0.30 24.44
C ASP A 199 5.06 -0.53 22.98
N PRO A 200 6.34 -0.31 22.62
CA PRO A 200 6.84 -0.49 21.25
C PRO A 200 6.65 -1.91 20.70
N ARG A 201 6.52 -2.94 21.57
CA ARG A 201 6.28 -4.36 21.18
C ARG A 201 4.90 -4.57 20.55
N ARG A 202 3.99 -3.60 20.66
CA ARG A 202 2.69 -3.62 19.99
C ARG A 202 2.76 -3.23 18.51
N VAL A 203 3.92 -2.77 18.02
CA VAL A 203 4.11 -2.41 16.63
C VAL A 203 4.98 -3.45 15.94
N ASP A 204 4.36 -4.22 15.05
CA ASP A 204 5.01 -5.23 14.23
C ASP A 204 5.43 -4.63 12.88
N LEU A 205 6.68 -4.90 12.48
CA LEU A 205 7.10 -4.76 11.10
C LEU A 205 6.70 -6.05 10.36
N ILE A 206 5.82 -5.90 9.38
CA ILE A 206 5.34 -6.98 8.53
C ILE A 206 5.38 -6.49 7.09
N TYR A 207 6.45 -6.78 6.37
CA TYR A 207 6.53 -6.46 4.95
C TYR A 207 5.40 -7.19 4.21
N HIS A 208 4.70 -6.47 3.33
CA HIS A 208 3.69 -7.11 2.46
C HIS A 208 4.34 -8.14 1.54
N GLY A 209 5.58 -7.87 1.13
CA GLY A 209 6.32 -8.72 0.23
C GLY A 209 5.66 -8.89 -1.12
N LEU A 210 6.28 -9.67 -1.98
CA LEU A 210 5.77 -10.00 -3.29
C LEU A 210 5.28 -11.45 -3.33
N ASP A 211 4.06 -11.66 -3.85
CA ASP A 211 3.56 -12.98 -4.19
C ASP A 211 4.22 -13.45 -5.49
N LEU A 212 5.29 -14.22 -5.36
CA LEU A 212 6.08 -14.71 -6.47
C LEU A 212 5.34 -15.72 -7.36
N THR A 213 4.25 -16.33 -6.88
CA THR A 213 3.45 -17.25 -7.70
C THR A 213 2.76 -16.56 -8.87
N ARG A 214 2.64 -15.25 -8.81
CA ARG A 214 2.04 -14.40 -9.84
C ARG A 214 3.03 -13.97 -10.93
N PHE A 215 4.30 -14.28 -10.76
CA PHE A 215 5.35 -13.86 -11.68
C PHE A 215 6.01 -15.09 -12.29
N PRO A 216 6.25 -15.10 -13.63
CA PRO A 216 7.04 -16.14 -14.24
C PRO A 216 8.48 -16.07 -13.74
N PRO A 217 9.24 -17.16 -13.81
CA PRO A 217 10.68 -17.12 -13.55
C PRO A 217 11.36 -15.97 -14.32
N PRO A 218 12.37 -15.33 -13.73
CA PRO A 218 13.08 -14.26 -14.44
C PRO A 218 13.67 -14.77 -15.75
N PRO A 219 13.72 -13.94 -16.81
CA PRO A 219 14.37 -14.31 -18.06
C PRO A 219 15.88 -14.39 -17.87
N ASP A 220 16.52 -15.21 -18.70
CA ASP A 220 17.96 -15.09 -18.93
C ASP A 220 18.20 -13.78 -19.70
N ARG A 221 18.83 -12.80 -19.04
CA ARG A 221 19.08 -11.50 -19.64
C ARG A 221 20.42 -11.52 -20.40
N THR A 222 20.33 -11.33 -21.70
CA THR A 222 21.51 -11.07 -22.53
C THR A 222 21.95 -9.63 -22.35
N PRO A 223 23.23 -9.35 -22.10
CA PRO A 223 23.73 -7.98 -22.07
C PRO A 223 23.40 -7.24 -23.37
N ARG A 224 22.94 -5.99 -23.25
CA ARG A 224 22.60 -5.13 -24.39
C ARG A 224 23.85 -4.90 -25.26
N ALA A 225 23.72 -5.05 -26.58
CA ALA A 225 24.80 -4.66 -27.47
C ALA A 225 24.98 -3.13 -27.49
N PRO A 226 26.19 -2.61 -27.74
CA PRO A 226 26.48 -1.16 -27.65
C PRO A 226 25.56 -0.26 -28.50
N ASN A 227 25.11 -0.75 -29.64
CA ASN A 227 24.26 0.00 -30.58
C ASN A 227 22.77 -0.24 -30.42
N ASP A 228 22.37 -1.18 -29.55
CA ASP A 228 20.97 -1.43 -29.27
C ASP A 228 20.34 -0.29 -28.49
N PRO A 229 19.04 0.00 -28.67
CA PRO A 229 18.37 1.01 -27.87
C PRO A 229 18.41 0.68 -26.38
N PHE A 230 18.66 1.69 -25.54
CA PHE A 230 18.57 1.58 -24.09
C PHE A 230 17.12 1.82 -23.65
N HIS A 231 16.38 0.74 -23.47
CA HIS A 231 14.96 0.79 -23.10
C HIS A 231 14.79 0.98 -21.60
N MET A 232 14.26 2.12 -21.21
CA MET A 232 13.87 2.43 -19.83
C MET A 232 12.38 2.25 -19.64
N LEU A 233 11.99 1.74 -18.47
CA LEU A 233 10.59 1.52 -18.11
C LEU A 233 10.28 2.18 -16.78
N SER A 234 9.10 2.81 -16.73
CA SER A 234 8.48 3.21 -15.46
C SER A 234 7.05 2.70 -15.39
N VAL A 235 6.65 2.22 -14.22
CA VAL A 235 5.29 1.77 -13.95
C VAL A 235 4.75 2.49 -12.72
N GLY A 236 3.65 3.21 -12.86
CA GLY A 236 3.06 3.93 -11.75
C GLY A 236 2.05 4.99 -12.17
N ARG A 237 1.30 5.50 -11.19
CA ARG A 237 0.35 6.59 -11.44
C ARG A 237 1.09 7.89 -11.75
N LEU A 238 0.57 8.68 -12.70
CA LEU A 238 1.06 10.02 -13.00
C LEU A 238 0.58 11.01 -11.95
N VAL A 239 1.25 11.02 -10.79
CA VAL A 239 0.99 11.88 -9.62
C VAL A 239 2.32 12.41 -9.07
N GLU A 240 2.29 13.50 -8.32
CA GLU A 240 3.46 14.25 -7.88
C GLU A 240 4.53 13.39 -7.20
N LYS A 241 4.13 12.51 -6.29
CA LYS A 241 5.07 11.67 -5.52
C LYS A 241 5.88 10.66 -6.35
N LYS A 242 5.55 10.47 -7.63
CA LYS A 242 6.28 9.56 -8.52
C LYS A 242 7.45 10.23 -9.25
N GLY A 243 7.55 11.56 -9.22
CA GLY A 243 8.71 12.31 -9.70
C GLY A 243 8.94 12.28 -11.21
N PHE A 244 7.94 11.92 -12.02
CA PHE A 244 8.12 11.77 -13.47
C PHE A 244 8.42 13.10 -14.20
N ASP A 245 8.11 14.23 -13.59
CA ASP A 245 8.53 15.55 -14.07
C ASP A 245 10.06 15.70 -14.01
N ARG A 246 10.70 15.23 -12.92
CA ARG A 246 12.16 15.21 -12.77
C ARG A 246 12.82 14.23 -13.76
N LEU A 247 12.17 13.08 -13.98
CA LEU A 247 12.67 12.12 -14.96
C LEU A 247 12.66 12.70 -16.38
N ILE A 248 11.61 13.40 -16.79
CA ILE A 248 11.57 14.04 -18.11
C ILE A 248 12.68 15.06 -18.28
N ASP A 249 12.94 15.88 -17.24
CA ASP A 249 14.05 16.83 -17.28
C ASP A 249 15.40 16.12 -17.37
N ALA A 250 15.59 15.02 -16.64
CA ALA A 250 16.79 14.20 -16.70
C ALA A 250 16.98 13.54 -18.08
N LEU A 251 15.90 13.06 -18.70
CA LEU A 251 15.94 12.49 -20.05
C LEU A 251 16.40 13.50 -21.10
N ALA A 252 16.06 14.77 -20.92
CA ALA A 252 16.50 15.85 -21.81
C ALA A 252 18.00 16.18 -21.67
N MET A 253 18.64 15.72 -20.59
CA MET A 253 20.09 15.89 -20.35
C MET A 253 20.93 14.72 -20.85
N LEU A 254 20.30 13.65 -21.34
CA LEU A 254 21.03 12.48 -21.85
C LEU A 254 21.79 12.84 -23.13
N PRO A 255 23.02 12.31 -23.33
CA PRO A 255 23.82 12.55 -24.53
C PRO A 255 23.06 12.15 -25.80
N GLY A 256 23.24 12.93 -26.85
CA GLY A 256 22.60 12.67 -28.15
C GLY A 256 22.99 11.32 -28.77
N GLU A 257 24.20 10.85 -28.47
CA GLU A 257 24.76 9.58 -28.93
C GLU A 257 24.13 8.38 -28.26
N LEU A 258 23.55 8.55 -27.07
CA LEU A 258 22.86 7.46 -26.37
C LEU A 258 21.53 7.20 -27.06
N ASN A 259 21.42 6.05 -27.71
CA ASN A 259 20.15 5.59 -28.32
C ASN A 259 19.24 5.07 -27.23
N TRP A 260 18.38 5.93 -26.65
CA TRP A 260 17.48 5.56 -25.58
C TRP A 260 16.00 5.71 -25.96
N HIS A 261 15.15 4.94 -25.29
CA HIS A 261 13.71 5.08 -25.33
C HIS A 261 13.11 4.86 -23.93
N TRP A 262 12.14 5.67 -23.52
CA TRP A 262 11.44 5.51 -22.25
C TRP A 262 9.97 5.14 -22.48
N THR A 263 9.52 4.06 -21.84
CA THR A 263 8.12 3.63 -21.82
C THR A 263 7.56 3.88 -20.43
N HIS A 264 6.40 4.55 -20.37
CA HIS A 264 5.64 4.73 -19.13
C HIS A 264 4.33 3.94 -19.18
N ILE A 265 4.06 3.16 -18.12
CA ILE A 265 2.81 2.42 -17.91
C ILE A 265 2.10 3.00 -16.69
N GLY A 266 0.87 3.45 -16.88
CA GLY A 266 0.00 4.02 -15.86
C GLY A 266 -0.72 5.27 -16.32
N GLY A 267 -1.74 5.68 -15.59
CA GLY A 267 -2.47 6.91 -15.80
C GLY A 267 -2.43 7.80 -14.56
N GLY A 268 -2.98 9.00 -14.65
CA GLY A 268 -3.09 9.87 -13.49
C GLY A 268 -3.33 11.33 -13.85
N THR A 269 -3.54 12.17 -12.83
CA THR A 269 -3.95 13.56 -12.97
C THR A 269 -2.92 14.45 -13.66
N LEU A 270 -1.63 14.08 -13.59
CA LEU A 270 -0.55 14.84 -14.21
C LEU A 270 -0.25 14.43 -15.66
N GLY A 271 -1.01 13.48 -16.26
CA GLY A 271 -0.70 12.93 -17.58
C GLY A 271 -0.53 13.99 -18.66
N LYS A 272 -1.47 14.92 -18.78
CA LYS A 272 -1.40 16.01 -19.77
C LYS A 272 -0.19 16.93 -19.53
N ALA A 273 0.02 17.36 -18.29
CA ALA A 273 1.12 18.25 -17.95
C ALA A 273 2.51 17.62 -18.20
N LEU A 274 2.65 16.32 -17.94
CA LEU A 274 3.89 15.59 -18.22
C LEU A 274 4.16 15.40 -19.70
N GLN A 275 3.11 15.18 -20.51
CA GLN A 275 3.24 15.12 -21.97
C GLN A 275 3.64 16.49 -22.55
N GLU A 276 3.03 17.57 -22.07
CA GLU A 276 3.39 18.94 -22.45
C GLU A 276 4.85 19.27 -22.05
N ARG A 277 5.29 18.82 -20.86
CA ARG A 277 6.68 18.98 -20.41
C ARG A 277 7.66 18.23 -21.32
N ALA A 278 7.33 17.00 -21.72
CA ALA A 278 8.16 16.20 -22.63
C ALA A 278 8.29 16.86 -24.02
N LEU A 279 7.21 17.47 -24.51
CA LEU A 279 7.24 18.24 -25.75
C LEU A 279 8.14 19.47 -25.62
N ALA A 280 7.99 20.25 -24.55
CA ALA A 280 8.79 21.43 -24.29
C ALA A 280 10.29 21.11 -24.12
N ALA A 281 10.60 19.95 -23.52
CA ALA A 281 11.96 19.44 -23.36
C ALA A 281 12.54 18.79 -24.64
N GLY A 282 11.76 18.68 -25.73
CA GLY A 282 12.21 18.14 -27.01
C GLY A 282 12.36 16.61 -27.04
N VAL A 283 11.92 15.88 -26.01
CA VAL A 283 12.14 14.43 -25.86
C VAL A 283 10.90 13.58 -26.12
N ALA A 284 9.76 14.18 -26.42
CA ALA A 284 8.49 13.48 -26.59
C ALA A 284 8.53 12.33 -27.63
N HIS A 285 9.36 12.47 -28.67
CA HIS A 285 9.52 11.46 -29.73
C HIS A 285 10.23 10.17 -29.27
N ARG A 286 10.88 10.20 -28.10
CA ARG A 286 11.54 9.05 -27.46
C ARG A 286 10.75 8.49 -26.28
N ILE A 287 9.47 8.89 -26.13
CA ILE A 287 8.63 8.48 -24.98
C ILE A 287 7.37 7.80 -25.48
N THR A 288 7.08 6.63 -24.93
CA THR A 288 5.81 5.92 -25.15
C THR A 288 4.95 5.94 -23.89
N TRP A 289 3.74 6.49 -24.00
CA TRP A 289 2.73 6.51 -22.94
C TRP A 289 1.71 5.39 -23.19
N LYS A 290 1.83 4.25 -22.51
CA LYS A 290 0.94 3.09 -22.69
C LYS A 290 -0.41 3.21 -21.96
N GLY A 291 -0.52 4.14 -21.00
CA GLY A 291 -1.70 4.18 -20.14
C GLY A 291 -1.74 3.00 -19.16
N ALA A 292 -2.94 2.65 -18.69
CA ALA A 292 -3.12 1.54 -17.75
C ALA A 292 -3.07 0.21 -18.51
N CYS A 293 -2.15 -0.67 -18.12
CA CYS A 293 -1.97 -2.03 -18.61
C CYS A 293 -2.35 -3.07 -17.54
N ASP A 294 -2.60 -4.29 -17.96
CA ASP A 294 -2.76 -5.43 -17.06
C ASP A 294 -1.40 -6.00 -16.61
N GLN A 295 -1.43 -6.94 -15.66
CA GLN A 295 -0.20 -7.49 -15.09
C GLN A 295 0.66 -8.25 -16.13
N PRO A 296 0.12 -9.08 -17.03
CA PRO A 296 0.91 -9.72 -18.08
C PRO A 296 1.64 -8.71 -18.98
N GLU A 297 0.98 -7.63 -19.38
CA GLU A 297 1.58 -6.57 -20.21
C GLU A 297 2.71 -5.84 -19.45
N VAL A 298 2.53 -5.59 -18.14
CA VAL A 298 3.57 -4.98 -17.29
C VAL A 298 4.78 -5.90 -17.17
N ILE A 299 4.57 -7.21 -16.94
CA ILE A 299 5.64 -8.20 -16.85
C ILE A 299 6.40 -8.30 -18.18
N ALA A 300 5.68 -8.34 -19.32
CA ALA A 300 6.31 -8.35 -20.64
C ALA A 300 7.19 -7.12 -20.86
N ALA A 301 6.70 -5.92 -20.52
CA ALA A 301 7.47 -4.69 -20.61
C ALA A 301 8.71 -4.71 -19.70
N MET A 302 8.61 -5.27 -18.48
CA MET A 302 9.75 -5.44 -17.57
C MET A 302 10.81 -6.39 -18.14
N ARG A 303 10.41 -7.41 -18.87
CA ARG A 303 11.32 -8.38 -19.49
C ARG A 303 12.05 -7.80 -20.70
N GLU A 304 11.44 -6.89 -21.43
CA GLU A 304 12.00 -6.22 -22.60
C GLU A 304 12.89 -5.02 -22.24
N ALA A 305 12.66 -4.38 -21.09
CA ALA A 305 13.41 -3.20 -20.65
C ALA A 305 14.82 -3.54 -20.17
N ASN A 306 15.73 -2.56 -20.25
CA ASN A 306 17.10 -2.63 -19.74
C ASN A 306 17.25 -1.98 -18.36
N LEU A 307 16.36 -1.02 -18.01
CA LEU A 307 16.37 -0.29 -16.75
C LEU A 307 14.96 0.04 -16.29
N PHE A 308 14.67 -0.22 -15.03
CA PHE A 308 13.48 0.29 -14.35
C PHE A 308 13.83 1.60 -13.64
N VAL A 309 13.07 2.68 -13.91
CA VAL A 309 13.32 3.99 -13.32
C VAL A 309 12.08 4.45 -12.55
N LEU A 310 12.23 4.74 -11.26
CA LEU A 310 11.16 5.29 -10.43
C LEU A 310 11.72 6.34 -9.47
N PRO A 311 11.77 7.62 -9.86
CA PRO A 311 12.33 8.70 -9.05
C PRO A 311 11.29 9.24 -8.06
N SER A 312 10.83 8.37 -7.15
CA SER A 312 9.84 8.73 -6.12
C SER A 312 10.32 9.88 -5.26
N ARG A 313 9.39 10.74 -4.84
CA ARG A 313 9.67 11.87 -3.95
C ARG A 313 8.58 12.09 -2.91
N ILE A 314 8.80 12.98 -1.96
CA ILE A 314 7.77 13.46 -1.05
C ILE A 314 6.98 14.54 -1.80
N ALA A 315 5.67 14.37 -1.94
CA ALA A 315 4.78 15.35 -2.53
C ALA A 315 4.60 16.58 -1.62
N SER A 316 4.14 17.67 -2.19
CA SER A 316 3.92 18.95 -1.48
C SER A 316 2.94 18.84 -0.30
N ASP A 317 1.99 17.89 -0.35
CA ASP A 317 1.05 17.58 0.73
C ASP A 317 1.61 16.57 1.76
N GLY A 318 2.90 16.16 1.64
CA GLY A 318 3.55 15.18 2.48
C GLY A 318 3.26 13.72 2.10
N ASP A 319 2.42 13.45 1.09
CA ASP A 319 2.18 12.09 0.59
C ASP A 319 3.45 11.52 -0.06
N ARG A 320 3.72 10.26 0.23
CA ARG A 320 4.88 9.53 -0.29
C ARG A 320 4.57 8.05 -0.42
N ASP A 321 5.34 7.35 -1.22
CA ASP A 321 5.30 5.90 -1.21
C ASP A 321 6.00 5.37 0.06
N GLY A 322 5.58 4.19 0.52
CA GLY A 322 6.37 3.39 1.46
C GLY A 322 7.51 2.69 0.72
N LEU A 323 7.37 1.39 0.53
CA LEU A 323 8.15 0.61 -0.44
C LEU A 323 7.24 0.33 -1.65
N PRO A 324 7.49 0.93 -2.83
CA PRO A 324 6.67 0.67 -4.01
C PRO A 324 6.82 -0.78 -4.47
N ASN A 325 5.71 -1.54 -4.52
CA ASN A 325 5.73 -2.95 -4.96
C ASN A 325 6.37 -3.15 -6.32
N VAL A 326 6.21 -2.19 -7.22
CA VAL A 326 6.75 -2.25 -8.59
C VAL A 326 8.29 -2.35 -8.63
N LEU A 327 9.02 -1.91 -7.58
CA LEU A 327 10.46 -2.16 -7.46
C LEU A 327 10.75 -3.64 -7.22
N MET A 328 9.97 -4.29 -6.36
CA MET A 328 10.06 -5.74 -6.13
C MET A 328 9.62 -6.54 -7.36
N GLU A 329 8.60 -6.04 -8.09
CA GLU A 329 8.15 -6.61 -9.36
C GLU A 329 9.26 -6.53 -10.43
N ALA A 330 9.95 -5.40 -10.55
CA ALA A 330 11.12 -5.26 -11.44
C ALA A 330 12.25 -6.21 -11.04
N ALA A 331 12.58 -6.28 -9.75
CA ALA A 331 13.58 -7.22 -9.23
C ALA A 331 13.21 -8.69 -9.50
N SER A 332 11.91 -9.06 -9.43
CA SER A 332 11.43 -10.42 -9.75
C SER A 332 11.75 -10.85 -11.17
N GLN A 333 11.94 -9.89 -12.07
CA GLN A 333 12.32 -10.10 -13.47
C GLN A 333 13.81 -9.80 -13.73
N ARG A 334 14.62 -9.65 -12.67
CA ARG A 334 16.04 -9.24 -12.75
C ARG A 334 16.23 -7.99 -13.61
N LEU A 335 15.28 -7.06 -13.54
CA LEU A 335 15.40 -5.77 -14.23
C LEU A 335 16.17 -4.80 -13.32
N PRO A 336 17.30 -4.24 -13.80
CA PRO A 336 18.07 -3.25 -13.05
C PRO A 336 17.21 -2.07 -12.59
N ILE A 337 17.49 -1.52 -11.40
CA ILE A 337 16.64 -0.53 -10.75
C ILE A 337 17.42 0.76 -10.50
N LEU A 338 16.87 1.88 -10.98
CA LEU A 338 17.22 3.24 -10.58
C LEU A 338 16.03 3.86 -9.84
N SER A 339 16.25 4.33 -8.61
CA SER A 339 15.24 4.99 -7.80
C SER A 339 15.85 6.11 -6.96
N THR A 340 15.12 6.57 -5.94
CA THR A 340 15.54 7.63 -5.01
C THR A 340 15.53 7.11 -3.57
N PRO A 341 16.36 7.67 -2.66
CA PRO A 341 16.45 7.20 -1.27
C PRO A 341 15.28 7.71 -0.40
N ILE A 342 14.03 7.54 -0.87
CA ILE A 342 12.84 8.04 -0.20
C ILE A 342 12.16 6.93 0.60
N SER A 343 11.74 7.28 1.83
CA SER A 343 10.95 6.40 2.72
C SER A 343 11.63 5.03 2.93
N ALA A 344 10.97 3.96 2.50
CA ALA A 344 11.44 2.59 2.67
C ALA A 344 12.15 2.02 1.42
N ILE A 345 12.38 2.80 0.38
CA ILE A 345 13.13 2.33 -0.79
C ILE A 345 14.54 1.84 -0.40
N PRO A 346 15.29 2.53 0.51
CA PRO A 346 16.59 2.06 0.98
C PRO A 346 16.53 0.75 1.79
N GLU A 347 15.35 0.36 2.29
CA GLU A 347 15.18 -0.93 2.97
C GLU A 347 15.29 -2.10 1.99
N PHE A 348 14.95 -1.89 0.72
CA PHE A 348 15.03 -2.90 -0.34
C PHE A 348 16.26 -2.71 -1.23
N ILE A 349 16.60 -1.48 -1.60
CA ILE A 349 17.70 -1.16 -2.52
C ILE A 349 18.83 -0.48 -1.74
N GLU A 350 19.97 -1.13 -1.69
CA GLU A 350 21.25 -0.56 -1.25
C GLU A 350 22.02 -0.16 -2.51
N THR A 351 22.37 1.14 -2.61
CA THR A 351 23.09 1.70 -3.77
C THR A 351 24.39 0.96 -4.04
N GLY A 352 24.64 0.62 -5.30
CA GLY A 352 25.84 -0.10 -5.76
C GLY A 352 25.80 -1.61 -5.50
N ARG A 353 24.76 -2.11 -4.81
CA ARG A 353 24.60 -3.54 -4.56
C ARG A 353 23.32 -4.13 -5.16
N HIS A 354 22.17 -3.47 -4.97
CA HIS A 354 20.85 -3.95 -5.44
C HIS A 354 20.26 -3.05 -6.52
N GLY A 355 20.96 -1.98 -6.90
CA GLY A 355 20.54 -0.96 -7.84
C GLY A 355 21.20 0.37 -7.51
N VAL A 356 20.70 1.45 -8.09
CA VAL A 356 21.18 2.80 -7.84
C VAL A 356 20.09 3.64 -7.20
N LEU A 357 20.40 4.30 -6.07
CA LEU A 357 19.59 5.34 -5.48
C LEU A 357 20.26 6.68 -5.76
N SER A 358 19.59 7.52 -6.54
CA SER A 358 20.03 8.87 -6.89
C SER A 358 19.16 9.90 -6.18
N ASP A 359 19.69 11.08 -5.95
CA ASP A 359 18.86 12.22 -5.56
C ASP A 359 17.78 12.47 -6.64
N ASP A 360 16.69 13.15 -6.29
CA ASP A 360 15.61 13.50 -7.22
C ASP A 360 15.94 14.70 -8.12
N ASP A 361 17.19 15.14 -8.10
CA ASP A 361 17.72 16.15 -9.02
C ASP A 361 17.88 15.59 -10.44
N PRO A 362 17.40 16.30 -11.49
CA PRO A 362 17.50 15.84 -12.87
C PRO A 362 18.93 15.51 -13.34
N ALA A 363 19.94 16.28 -12.93
CA ALA A 363 21.31 16.02 -13.35
C ALA A 363 21.88 14.75 -12.69
N ALA A 364 21.56 14.50 -11.42
CA ALA A 364 21.96 13.28 -10.72
C ALA A 364 21.27 12.05 -11.34
N LEU A 365 19.98 12.14 -11.66
CA LEU A 365 19.24 11.07 -12.36
C LEU A 365 19.81 10.79 -13.74
N ALA A 366 20.16 11.83 -14.53
CA ALA A 366 20.78 11.67 -15.84
C ALA A 366 22.14 10.97 -15.74
N SER A 367 22.98 11.39 -14.79
CA SER A 367 24.29 10.77 -14.55
C SER A 367 24.17 9.29 -14.19
N ALA A 368 23.22 8.93 -13.31
CA ALA A 368 22.95 7.55 -12.94
C ALA A 368 22.45 6.71 -14.14
N MET A 369 21.55 7.25 -14.96
CA MET A 369 21.10 6.57 -16.19
C MET A 369 22.25 6.33 -17.17
N ILE A 370 23.14 7.31 -17.37
CA ILE A 370 24.32 7.18 -18.23
C ILE A 370 25.27 6.10 -17.70
N GLN A 371 25.58 6.12 -16.40
CA GLN A 371 26.43 5.10 -15.77
C GLN A 371 25.85 3.69 -16.00
N MET A 372 24.57 3.47 -15.70
CA MET A 372 23.93 2.17 -15.86
C MET A 372 23.81 1.73 -17.33
N ALA A 373 23.75 2.67 -18.27
CA ALA A 373 23.76 2.37 -19.70
C ALA A 373 25.13 2.00 -20.22
N THR A 374 26.21 2.55 -19.64
CA THR A 374 27.59 2.35 -20.09
C THR A 374 28.29 1.16 -19.44
N ASP A 375 27.78 0.71 -18.27
CA ASP A 375 28.29 -0.48 -17.58
C ASP A 375 27.19 -1.55 -17.39
N PRO A 376 26.82 -2.26 -18.45
CA PRO A 376 25.80 -3.31 -18.38
C PRO A 376 26.22 -4.51 -17.51
N GLY A 377 27.52 -4.74 -17.32
CA GLY A 377 28.03 -5.83 -16.49
C GLY A 377 27.75 -5.60 -15.00
N GLU A 378 28.17 -4.46 -14.47
CA GLU A 378 27.88 -4.07 -13.08
C GLU A 378 26.39 -3.96 -12.85
N THR A 379 25.67 -3.40 -13.81
CA THR A 379 24.21 -3.25 -13.77
C THR A 379 23.48 -4.60 -13.65
N ALA A 380 23.96 -5.63 -14.36
CA ALA A 380 23.42 -6.99 -14.27
C ALA A 380 23.68 -7.63 -12.90
N VAL A 381 24.88 -7.46 -12.35
CA VAL A 381 25.22 -7.96 -11.00
C VAL A 381 24.31 -7.35 -9.94
N MET A 382 24.02 -6.05 -10.02
CA MET A 382 23.08 -5.39 -9.11
C MET A 382 21.64 -5.95 -9.25
N ALA A 383 21.20 -6.25 -10.46
CA ALA A 383 19.87 -6.83 -10.71
C ALA A 383 19.74 -8.25 -10.14
N ASP A 384 20.77 -9.07 -10.27
CA ASP A 384 20.81 -10.41 -9.65
C ASP A 384 20.77 -10.31 -8.12
N ALA A 385 21.57 -9.43 -7.54
CA ALA A 385 21.57 -9.20 -6.09
C ALA A 385 20.21 -8.68 -5.57
N ALA A 386 19.52 -7.83 -6.34
CA ALA A 386 18.16 -7.38 -6.00
C ALA A 386 17.14 -8.52 -6.03
N TYR A 387 17.25 -9.42 -7.00
CA TYR A 387 16.43 -10.63 -7.06
C TYR A 387 16.70 -11.55 -5.84
N ASP A 388 17.97 -11.81 -5.52
CA ASP A 388 18.33 -12.64 -4.36
C ASP A 388 17.80 -12.04 -3.05
N ARG A 389 17.89 -10.73 -2.89
CA ARG A 389 17.33 -10.01 -1.74
C ARG A 389 15.80 -10.12 -1.67
N LEU A 390 15.12 -10.01 -2.82
CA LEU A 390 13.66 -10.23 -2.90
C LEU A 390 13.29 -11.62 -2.38
N ILE A 391 14.00 -12.65 -2.84
CA ILE A 391 13.74 -14.05 -2.44
C ILE A 391 14.03 -14.27 -0.95
N ALA A 392 15.09 -13.67 -0.41
CA ALA A 392 15.49 -13.85 0.98
C ALA A 392 14.56 -13.12 1.96
N ASP A 393 14.24 -11.84 1.70
CA ASP A 393 13.74 -10.93 2.73
C ASP A 393 12.35 -10.34 2.41
N PHE A 394 11.92 -10.33 1.13
CA PHE A 394 10.74 -9.60 0.70
C PHE A 394 9.68 -10.48 0.00
N ARG A 395 9.65 -11.77 0.31
CA ARG A 395 8.53 -12.64 -0.06
C ARG A 395 7.32 -12.35 0.83
N MET A 396 6.13 -12.59 0.29
CA MET A 396 4.87 -12.41 1.01
C MET A 396 4.69 -13.39 2.17
N ASP A 397 5.09 -14.66 1.98
CA ASP A 397 4.74 -15.76 2.90
C ASP A 397 5.13 -15.52 4.37
N PRO A 398 6.37 -15.05 4.71
CA PRO A 398 6.75 -14.79 6.09
C PRO A 398 5.88 -13.70 6.75
N GLY A 399 5.51 -12.66 5.99
CA GLY A 399 4.64 -11.59 6.46
C GLY A 399 3.25 -12.11 6.81
N ILE A 400 2.66 -12.92 5.92
CA ILE A 400 1.35 -13.55 6.14
C ILE A 400 1.38 -14.49 7.32
N ALA A 401 2.41 -15.32 7.46
CA ALA A 401 2.56 -16.22 8.62
C ALA A 401 2.61 -15.42 9.94
N ARG A 402 3.36 -14.32 9.98
CA ARG A 402 3.44 -13.45 11.16
C ARG A 402 2.10 -12.80 11.47
N LEU A 403 1.41 -12.24 10.47
CA LEU A 403 0.09 -11.62 10.64
C LEU A 403 -0.94 -12.65 11.12
N SER A 404 -0.97 -13.85 10.52
CA SER A 404 -1.81 -14.96 10.93
C SER A 404 -1.59 -15.32 12.41
N GLN A 405 -0.34 -15.45 12.84
CA GLN A 405 0.00 -15.71 14.26
C GLN A 405 -0.57 -14.62 15.19
N ARG A 406 -0.46 -13.35 14.81
CA ARG A 406 -0.99 -12.23 15.60
C ARG A 406 -2.51 -12.23 15.67
N LEU A 407 -3.19 -12.54 14.56
CA LEU A 407 -4.66 -12.65 14.52
C LEU A 407 -5.16 -13.87 15.32
N ASN A 408 -4.45 -14.99 15.26
CA ASN A 408 -4.74 -16.18 16.06
C ASN A 408 -4.73 -15.87 17.56
N ALA A 409 -3.75 -15.07 18.01
CA ALA A 409 -3.64 -14.63 19.40
C ALA A 409 -4.83 -13.77 19.88
N LEU A 410 -5.62 -13.19 18.94
CA LEU A 410 -6.86 -12.47 19.22
C LEU A 410 -8.10 -13.38 19.25
N GLY A 411 -7.95 -14.70 19.11
CA GLY A 411 -9.06 -15.64 19.00
C GLY A 411 -9.76 -15.64 17.63
N ALA A 412 -9.10 -15.07 16.60
CA ALA A 412 -9.60 -14.96 15.22
C ALA A 412 -8.81 -15.87 14.26
N GLY A 413 -8.26 -16.97 14.76
CA GLY A 413 -7.57 -17.97 13.97
C GLY A 413 -8.46 -18.79 13.05
N PRO A 414 -7.86 -19.61 12.16
CA PRO A 414 -8.54 -20.64 11.40
C PRO A 414 -9.40 -21.54 12.30
N ASP A 415 -10.47 -22.12 11.73
CA ASP A 415 -11.33 -23.07 12.44
C ASP A 415 -10.69 -24.45 12.56
#